data_b35d93d5149e235c39cf883b98ea1fa6
#
_entry.id   b35d93d5149e235c39cf883b98ea1fa6
#
_cell.length_a   1.000
_cell.length_b   1.000
_cell.length_c   1.000
_cell.angle_alpha   90.00
_cell.angle_beta   90.00
_cell.angle_gamma   90.00
#
_symmetry.space_group_name_H-M   'P 1'
#
loop_
_entity.id
_entity.type
_entity.pdbx_description
1 polymer ?
#
loop_
_entity_poly.entity_id
_entity_poly.type
_entity_poly.pdbx_seq_one_letter_code
_entity_poly.pdbx_strand_id
1 'polypeptide(L)'
;DVADNLTDNQTAEAELSEMDESLSAEEEMADMDGDGILDFTGPDYRYYAFEMPFVSNLADSKKLLTLELSLLIKRPAFFVDGALEDLMKLAPAMRSQILSYLITLTPDMLQTRAHRQELARNIRLLLNQYLQADSQDDEDGILEVQILKMVVA
;
A
#
# COMPACT_ATOMS: atom_id res chain seq x y z
N ASP A 1 26.57 -22.45 -34.50
CA ASP A 1 26.16 -22.04 -34.18
C ASP A 1 25.69 -21.50 -34.02
N VAL A 2 25.93 -21.44 -34.36
CA VAL A 2 25.23 -20.67 -34.09
C VAL A 2 24.43 -20.18 -33.62
N ALA A 3 24.48 -20.48 -33.60
CA ALA A 3 23.69 -19.98 -33.04
C ALA A 3 23.26 -19.36 -32.46
N ASP A 4 23.53 -19.44 -32.63
CA ASP A 4 23.03 -18.90 -31.99
C ASP A 4 22.60 -18.16 -31.69
N ASN A 5 22.84 -18.27 -32.08
CA ASN A 5 22.34 -17.54 -31.66
C ASN A 5 21.65 -16.95 -31.51
N LEU A 6 21.72 -17.16 -31.73
CA LEU A 6 21.02 -16.51 -31.48
C LEU A 6 20.40 -16.00 -30.95
N THR A 7 20.58 -16.30 -31.11
CA THR A 7 19.93 -15.69 -30.49
C THR A 7 19.50 -15.01 -29.93
N ASP A 8 19.73 -15.23 -30.22
CA ASP A 8 19.27 -14.54 -29.57
C ASP A 8 18.80 -13.74 -29.37
N ASN A 9 19.01 -13.88 -29.82
CA ASN A 9 18.47 -13.09 -29.41
C ASN A 9 17.80 -12.56 -29.27
N GLN A 10 17.86 -12.76 -29.42
CA GLN A 10 17.16 -12.28 -29.09
C GLN A 10 16.64 -11.78 -28.60
N THR A 11 16.88 -12.22 -29.01
CA THR A 11 16.28 -11.71 -28.37
C THR A 11 15.82 -11.02 -27.91
N ALA A 12 16.09 -11.26 -28.33
CA ALA A 12 15.60 -10.60 -27.73
C ALA A 12 15.01 -9.84 -27.49
N GLU A 13 15.00 -10.02 -27.63
CA GLU A 13 14.38 -9.32 -27.21
C GLU A 13 13.88 -8.76 -26.98
N ALA A 14 14.19 -9.21 -27.55
CA ALA A 14 13.58 -8.62 -27.10
C ALA A 14 13.02 -8.16 -26.76
N GLU A 15 13.01 -8.44 -26.81
CA GLU A 15 12.36 -7.95 -26.30
C GLU A 15 12.01 -7.31 -25.84
N LEU A 16 12.18 -7.68 -26.15
CA LEU A 16 11.66 -7.00 -25.59
C LEU A 16 11.36 -6.32 -25.32
N SER A 17 11.64 -6.62 -25.74
CA SER A 17 11.12 -5.90 -25.31
C SER A 17 10.66 -5.32 -25.09
N GLU A 18 10.78 -5.61 -25.26
CA GLU A 18 10.14 -4.93 -24.87
C GLU A 18 9.62 -4.39 -24.50
N MET A 19 9.85 -4.66 -24.79
CA MET A 19 9.12 -4.05 -24.40
C MET A 19 8.72 -3.53 -23.83
N ASP A 20 8.92 -3.80 -24.06
CA ASP A 20 8.33 -3.15 -23.55
C ASP A 20 8.08 -2.48 -23.19
N GLU A 21 8.57 -2.57 -23.26
CA GLU A 21 8.05 -1.79 -22.89
C GLU A 21 7.71 -1.10 -22.94
N SER A 22 8.27 -1.31 -23.43
CA SER A 22 7.68 -0.49 -23.45
C SER A 22 6.76 -0.27 -23.49
N LEU A 23 6.85 -0.60 -23.72
CA LEU A 23 5.69 -0.28 -23.64
C LEU A 23 5.04 0.45 -22.84
N SER A 24 5.40 0.60 -22.78
CA SER A 24 4.60 1.33 -21.86
C SER A 24 4.47 2.78 -22.22
N ALA A 25 5.40 3.33 -22.83
CA ALA A 25 5.27 4.71 -23.28
C ALA A 25 4.09 4.87 -24.20
N GLU A 26 3.86 3.88 -24.98
CA GLU A 26 2.72 3.97 -25.88
C GLU A 26 1.41 3.89 -25.15
N GLU A 27 1.39 3.13 -24.09
CA GLU A 27 0.17 3.10 -23.31
C GLU A 27 -0.14 4.43 -22.72
N GLU A 28 0.90 5.19 -22.42
CA GLU A 28 0.63 6.52 -21.89
C GLU A 28 -0.04 7.40 -22.90
N MET A 29 0.17 7.11 -24.15
CA MET A 29 -0.56 7.86 -25.17
C MET A 29 -2.03 7.59 -25.09
N ALA A 30 -2.42 6.44 -24.61
CA ALA A 30 -3.84 6.14 -24.44
C ALA A 30 -4.50 7.01 -23.39
N ASP A 31 -3.72 7.63 -22.51
CA ASP A 31 -4.28 8.54 -21.53
C ASP A 31 -4.66 9.88 -22.14
N MET A 32 -4.30 10.10 -23.34
CA MET A 32 -4.71 11.32 -24.04
C MET A 32 -6.12 11.12 -24.58
N ASP A 33 -6.94 12.11 -24.42
CA ASP A 33 -8.34 11.98 -24.80
C ASP A 33 -8.59 12.41 -26.24
N GLY A 34 -7.59 12.34 -27.07
CA GLY A 34 -7.77 12.62 -28.47
C GLY A 34 -7.51 14.06 -28.88
N ASP A 35 -7.65 14.99 -27.98
CA ASP A 35 -7.32 16.38 -28.27
C ASP A 35 -6.04 16.80 -27.57
N GLY A 36 -5.25 15.84 -27.10
CA GLY A 36 -3.92 16.10 -26.59
C GLY A 36 -3.88 16.48 -25.12
N ILE A 37 -4.98 16.36 -24.41
CA ILE A 37 -5.05 16.71 -23.00
C ILE A 37 -4.98 15.46 -22.16
N LEU A 38 -4.05 15.43 -21.20
CA LEU A 38 -3.95 14.32 -20.30
C LEU A 38 -5.14 14.31 -19.35
N ASP A 39 -5.61 13.10 -19.05
CA ASP A 39 -6.70 12.92 -18.12
C ASP A 39 -6.12 12.84 -16.70
N PHE A 40 -6.31 13.90 -15.91
CA PHE A 40 -5.87 13.94 -14.52
C PHE A 40 -6.97 13.62 -13.54
N THR A 41 -8.16 13.21 -14.02
CA THR A 41 -9.25 12.88 -13.12
C THR A 41 -9.32 11.41 -12.80
N GLY A 42 -8.57 10.56 -13.52
CA GLY A 42 -8.53 9.14 -13.24
C GLY A 42 -7.90 8.85 -11.89
N PRO A 43 -8.17 7.65 -11.35
CA PRO A 43 -7.63 7.29 -10.05
C PRO A 43 -6.12 7.03 -10.13
N ASP A 44 -5.48 7.32 -9.04
CA ASP A 44 -4.06 7.02 -8.87
C ASP A 44 -3.88 6.48 -7.46
N TYR A 45 -2.81 5.73 -7.27
CA TYR A 45 -2.55 5.01 -6.03
C TYR A 45 -1.23 5.47 -5.45
N ARG A 46 -1.18 5.58 -4.13
CA ARG A 46 0.08 5.88 -3.43
C ARG A 46 0.14 5.04 -2.18
N TYR A 47 1.37 4.68 -1.82
CA TYR A 47 1.64 3.95 -0.58
C TYR A 47 2.32 4.88 0.40
N TYR A 48 1.91 4.80 1.65
CA TYR A 48 2.61 5.44 2.74
C TYR A 48 3.10 4.37 3.69
N ALA A 49 4.41 4.21 3.82
CA ALA A 49 5.00 3.26 4.76
C ALA A 49 5.41 4.02 6.01
N PHE A 50 4.96 3.54 7.16
CA PHE A 50 5.41 4.12 8.42
C PHE A 50 6.90 3.88 8.58
N GLU A 51 7.64 4.93 8.91
CA GLU A 51 9.10 4.85 8.95
C GLU A 51 9.61 3.96 10.07
N MET A 52 8.91 3.98 11.20
CA MET A 52 9.32 3.22 12.37
C MET A 52 8.36 2.07 12.60
N PRO A 53 8.87 0.91 12.98
CA PRO A 53 7.96 -0.18 13.33
C PRO A 53 7.13 0.17 14.57
N PHE A 54 6.01 -0.50 14.68
CA PHE A 54 5.17 -0.44 15.86
C PHE A 54 5.64 -1.53 16.80
N VAL A 55 5.94 -1.16 18.04
CA VAL A 55 6.32 -2.13 19.06
C VAL A 55 5.35 -2.00 20.21
N SER A 56 4.72 -3.10 20.57
CA SER A 56 3.66 -3.08 21.58
C SER A 56 3.72 -4.34 22.42
N ASN A 57 3.44 -4.18 23.71
CA ASN A 57 3.19 -5.31 24.56
C ASN A 57 1.86 -5.95 24.17
N LEU A 58 1.80 -7.26 24.25
CA LEU A 58 0.55 -7.98 24.02
C LEU A 58 -0.15 -8.22 25.34
N ALA A 59 -1.48 -8.14 25.29
CA ALA A 59 -2.30 -8.32 26.47
C ALA A 59 -2.15 -9.76 27.00
N ASP A 60 -2.18 -9.88 28.31
CA ASP A 60 -2.13 -11.16 29.00
C ASP A 60 -0.90 -12.00 28.62
N SER A 61 0.22 -11.32 28.32
CA SER A 61 1.40 -11.99 27.84
C SER A 61 2.62 -11.11 28.12
N LYS A 62 3.80 -11.74 28.14
CA LYS A 62 5.06 -11.03 28.21
C LYS A 62 5.69 -10.84 26.85
N LYS A 63 4.96 -11.22 25.80
CA LYS A 63 5.48 -11.12 24.44
C LYS A 63 5.30 -9.72 23.90
N LEU A 64 6.18 -9.37 22.98
CA LEU A 64 6.13 -8.12 22.26
C LEU A 64 5.74 -8.38 20.81
N LEU A 65 4.94 -7.47 20.27
CA LEU A 65 4.61 -7.45 18.86
C LEU A 65 5.44 -6.38 18.20
N THR A 66 6.13 -6.73 17.13
CA THR A 66 6.79 -5.78 16.23
C THR A 66 6.10 -5.85 14.89
N LEU A 67 5.64 -4.70 14.42
CA LEU A 67 4.77 -4.64 13.24
C LEU A 67 5.22 -3.50 12.35
N GLU A 68 5.41 -3.80 11.05
CA GLU A 68 5.68 -2.78 10.04
C GLU A 68 4.50 -2.70 9.10
N LEU A 69 4.02 -1.49 8.88
CA LEU A 69 2.79 -1.28 8.14
C LEU A 69 2.99 -0.29 7.00
N SER A 70 2.21 -0.48 5.96
CA SER A 70 2.07 0.44 4.85
C SER A 70 0.59 0.66 4.58
N LEU A 71 0.26 1.87 4.18
CA LEU A 71 -1.10 2.24 3.84
C LEU A 71 -1.20 2.49 2.35
N LEU A 72 -2.29 2.05 1.75
CA LEU A 72 -2.58 2.32 0.35
C LEU A 72 -3.74 3.29 0.27
N ILE A 73 -3.56 4.37 -0.48
CA ILE A 73 -4.65 5.30 -0.75
C ILE A 73 -4.88 5.37 -2.25
N LYS A 74 -6.10 5.77 -2.60
CA LYS A 74 -6.53 5.93 -3.97
C LYS A 74 -7.25 7.26 -4.06
N ARG A 75 -6.78 8.13 -4.94
CA ARG A 75 -7.38 9.45 -5.16
C ARG A 75 -7.31 9.76 -6.63
N PRO A 76 -8.11 10.70 -7.10
CA PRO A 76 -7.87 11.23 -8.45
C PRO A 76 -6.44 11.73 -8.56
N ALA A 77 -5.83 11.53 -9.73
CA ALA A 77 -4.40 11.77 -9.89
C ALA A 77 -4.01 13.21 -9.50
N PHE A 78 -4.92 14.13 -9.71
CA PHE A 78 -4.65 15.54 -9.39
C PHE A 78 -4.54 15.79 -7.89
N PHE A 79 -5.12 14.94 -7.07
CA PHE A 79 -5.20 15.15 -5.62
C PHE A 79 -4.38 14.17 -4.81
N VAL A 80 -3.80 13.14 -5.44
CA VAL A 80 -3.22 12.04 -4.68
C VAL A 80 -2.00 12.48 -3.88
N ASP A 81 -1.18 13.38 -4.43
CA ASP A 81 0.01 13.83 -3.71
C ASP A 81 -0.35 14.66 -2.49
N GLY A 82 -1.39 15.49 -2.60
CA GLY A 82 -1.86 16.25 -1.44
C GLY A 82 -2.42 15.34 -0.36
N ALA A 83 -3.14 14.30 -0.76
CA ALA A 83 -3.65 13.35 0.21
C ALA A 83 -2.52 12.61 0.92
N LEU A 84 -1.46 12.26 0.18
CA LEU A 84 -0.30 11.63 0.79
C LEU A 84 0.36 12.55 1.80
N GLU A 85 0.51 13.84 1.47
CA GLU A 85 1.07 14.80 2.40
C GLU A 85 0.23 14.92 3.67
N ASP A 86 -1.09 14.88 3.52
CA ASP A 86 -1.97 14.93 4.67
C ASP A 86 -1.76 13.72 5.58
N LEU A 87 -1.58 12.55 5.00
CA LEU A 87 -1.27 11.36 5.80
C LEU A 87 0.04 11.53 6.54
N MET A 88 1.05 12.10 5.89
CA MET A 88 2.33 12.31 6.53
C MET A 88 2.20 13.23 7.74
N LYS A 89 1.36 14.25 7.64
CA LYS A 89 1.12 15.16 8.76
C LYS A 89 0.37 14.49 9.89
N LEU A 90 -0.49 13.53 9.56
CA LEU A 90 -1.30 12.84 10.55
C LEU A 90 -0.63 11.59 11.09
N ALA A 91 0.55 11.25 10.59
CA ALA A 91 1.22 10.01 10.96
C ALA A 91 1.40 9.85 12.47
N PRO A 92 1.83 10.88 13.23
CA PRO A 92 1.94 10.68 14.68
C PRO A 92 0.62 10.34 15.34
N ALA A 93 -0.47 10.98 14.92
CA ALA A 93 -1.79 10.70 15.49
C ALA A 93 -2.27 9.30 15.09
N MET A 94 -2.05 8.92 13.83
CA MET A 94 -2.40 7.59 13.40
C MET A 94 -1.61 6.52 14.15
N ARG A 95 -0.32 6.80 14.40
CA ARG A 95 0.50 5.87 15.17
C ARG A 95 -0.09 5.68 16.57
N SER A 96 -0.51 6.76 17.20
CA SER A 96 -1.10 6.68 18.51
C SER A 96 -2.37 5.82 18.51
N GLN A 97 -3.21 6.01 17.49
CA GLN A 97 -4.42 5.22 17.37
C GLN A 97 -4.10 3.73 17.20
N ILE A 98 -3.13 3.43 16.36
CA ILE A 98 -2.75 2.04 16.12
C ILE A 98 -2.18 1.42 17.38
N LEU A 99 -1.27 2.12 18.07
CA LEU A 99 -0.68 1.56 19.29
C LEU A 99 -1.72 1.32 20.36
N SER A 100 -2.70 2.21 20.51
CA SER A 100 -3.78 2.01 21.45
C SER A 100 -4.59 0.74 21.16
N TYR A 101 -4.69 0.39 19.89
CA TYR A 101 -5.38 -0.83 19.51
C TYR A 101 -4.49 -2.06 19.75
N LEU A 102 -3.20 -1.96 19.41
CA LEU A 102 -2.31 -3.13 19.48
C LEU A 102 -2.15 -3.65 20.90
N ILE A 103 -2.20 -2.77 21.91
CA ILE A 103 -2.02 -3.23 23.29
C ILE A 103 -3.21 -4.05 23.78
N THR A 104 -4.31 -4.07 23.06
CA THR A 104 -5.47 -4.89 23.43
C THR A 104 -5.41 -6.29 22.85
N LEU A 105 -4.44 -6.57 21.99
CA LEU A 105 -4.34 -7.86 21.29
C LEU A 105 -3.61 -8.87 22.14
N THR A 106 -4.06 -10.12 22.05
CA THR A 106 -3.37 -11.24 22.68
C THR A 106 -2.58 -12.00 21.63
N PRO A 107 -1.58 -12.81 22.03
CA PRO A 107 -0.84 -13.60 21.04
C PRO A 107 -1.74 -14.52 20.23
N ASP A 108 -2.81 -15.03 20.83
CA ASP A 108 -3.71 -15.93 20.10
C ASP A 108 -4.37 -15.24 18.91
N MET A 109 -4.57 -13.94 19.00
CA MET A 109 -5.19 -13.17 17.92
C MET A 109 -4.27 -12.91 16.75
N LEU A 110 -3.03 -13.43 16.81
CA LEU A 110 -2.04 -13.16 15.80
C LEU A 110 -1.44 -14.42 15.19
N GLN A 111 -2.02 -15.60 15.52
CA GLN A 111 -1.37 -16.85 15.18
C GLN A 111 -1.58 -17.29 13.75
N THR A 112 -2.73 -16.99 13.17
CA THR A 112 -3.08 -17.53 11.87
C THR A 112 -3.06 -16.42 10.81
N ARG A 113 -3.02 -16.86 9.55
CA ARG A 113 -3.10 -15.93 8.44
C ARG A 113 -4.41 -15.15 8.46
N ALA A 114 -5.50 -15.85 8.80
CA ALA A 114 -6.80 -15.19 8.90
C ALA A 114 -6.78 -14.11 9.97
N HIS A 115 -6.12 -14.37 11.09
CA HIS A 115 -5.99 -13.38 12.16
C HIS A 115 -5.21 -12.16 11.68
N ARG A 116 -4.16 -12.36 10.88
CA ARG A 116 -3.39 -11.22 10.36
C ARG A 116 -4.20 -10.41 9.39
N GLN A 117 -5.01 -11.06 8.56
CA GLN A 117 -5.88 -10.35 7.65
C GLN A 117 -6.91 -9.54 8.42
N GLU A 118 -7.42 -10.10 9.49
CA GLU A 118 -8.36 -9.38 10.33
C GLU A 118 -7.68 -8.20 11.03
N LEU A 119 -6.44 -8.38 11.46
CA LEU A 119 -5.67 -7.30 12.05
C LEU A 119 -5.54 -6.13 11.09
N ALA A 120 -5.14 -6.43 9.85
CA ALA A 120 -5.01 -5.39 8.84
C ALA A 120 -6.34 -4.68 8.58
N ARG A 121 -7.41 -5.44 8.49
CA ARG A 121 -8.73 -4.86 8.26
C ARG A 121 -9.17 -3.98 9.43
N ASN A 122 -8.90 -4.43 10.64
CA ASN A 122 -9.31 -3.66 11.83
C ASN A 122 -8.52 -2.36 11.93
N ILE A 123 -7.23 -2.40 11.58
CA ILE A 123 -6.42 -1.18 11.56
C ILE A 123 -6.98 -0.23 10.50
N ARG A 124 -7.34 -0.75 9.32
CA ARG A 124 -7.93 0.08 8.28
C ARG A 124 -9.20 0.76 8.77
N LEU A 125 -10.09 0.01 9.39
CA LEU A 125 -11.34 0.56 9.90
C LEU A 125 -11.08 1.62 10.97
N LEU A 126 -10.14 1.32 11.86
CA LEU A 126 -9.78 2.25 12.92
C LEU A 126 -9.27 3.57 12.35
N LEU A 127 -8.38 3.50 11.38
CA LEU A 127 -7.81 4.69 10.78
C LEU A 127 -8.84 5.47 9.99
N ASN A 128 -9.69 4.78 9.23
CA ASN A 128 -10.73 5.47 8.48
C ASN A 128 -11.73 6.12 9.40
N GLN A 129 -12.02 5.52 10.53
CA GLN A 129 -12.88 6.14 11.52
C GLN A 129 -12.22 7.38 12.10
N TYR A 130 -10.93 7.30 12.41
CA TYR A 130 -10.19 8.46 12.91
C TYR A 130 -10.17 9.59 11.88
N LEU A 131 -9.99 9.24 10.61
CA LEU A 131 -9.96 10.23 9.53
C LEU A 131 -11.36 10.71 9.15
N GLN A 132 -12.39 10.14 9.74
CA GLN A 132 -13.78 10.43 9.42
C GLN A 132 -14.09 10.16 7.96
N ALA A 133 -13.46 9.14 7.40
CA ALA A 133 -13.71 8.72 6.05
C ALA A 133 -14.82 7.68 6.03
N ASP A 134 -15.60 7.69 4.94
CA ASP A 134 -16.62 6.68 4.76
C ASP A 134 -15.93 5.34 4.49
N SER A 135 -16.15 4.36 5.35
CA SER A 135 -15.49 3.07 5.19
C SER A 135 -15.94 2.32 3.94
N GLN A 136 -17.03 2.73 3.34
CA GLN A 136 -17.52 2.13 2.11
C GLN A 136 -17.09 2.90 0.87
N ASP A 137 -16.54 4.08 1.06
CA ASP A 137 -16.08 4.91 -0.04
C ASP A 137 -14.59 5.06 0.08
N ASP A 138 -13.86 4.28 -0.71
CA ASP A 138 -12.42 4.25 -0.64
C ASP A 138 -11.77 5.53 -1.14
N GLU A 139 -12.57 6.44 -1.70
CA GLU A 139 -11.99 7.64 -2.28
C GLU A 139 -11.49 8.63 -1.26
N ASP A 140 -12.01 8.57 -0.03
CA ASP A 140 -11.64 9.55 0.98
C ASP A 140 -10.79 8.97 2.08
N GLY A 141 -10.59 7.67 2.11
CA GLY A 141 -9.90 7.02 3.20
C GLY A 141 -8.73 6.19 2.74
N ILE A 142 -8.39 5.26 3.62
CA ILE A 142 -7.34 4.30 3.36
C ILE A 142 -7.99 3.09 2.71
N LEU A 143 -7.49 2.75 1.54
CA LEU A 143 -8.02 1.65 0.77
C LEU A 143 -7.60 0.31 1.36
N GLU A 144 -6.37 0.22 1.80
CA GLU A 144 -5.83 -1.04 2.28
C GLU A 144 -4.71 -0.77 3.27
N VAL A 145 -4.62 -1.63 4.29
CA VAL A 145 -3.48 -1.67 5.21
C VAL A 145 -2.70 -2.93 4.91
N GLN A 146 -1.41 -2.79 4.70
CA GLN A 146 -0.53 -3.91 4.38
C GLN A 146 0.43 -4.14 5.53
N ILE A 147 0.54 -5.39 5.96
CA ILE A 147 1.51 -5.79 6.97
C ILE A 147 2.77 -6.21 6.24
N LEU A 148 3.82 -5.40 6.38
CA LEU A 148 5.08 -5.68 5.72
C LEU A 148 5.91 -6.67 6.53
N LYS A 149 5.77 -6.64 7.85
CA LYS A 149 6.52 -7.51 8.74
C LYS A 149 5.77 -7.63 10.05
N MET A 150 5.75 -8.82 10.62
CA MET A 150 5.14 -9.05 11.91
C MET A 150 5.94 -10.10 12.66
N VAL A 151 6.37 -9.75 13.87
CA VAL A 151 7.13 -10.64 14.74
C VAL A 151 6.50 -10.59 16.12
N VAL A 152 6.24 -11.77 16.69
CA VAL A 152 5.77 -11.92 18.06
C VAL A 152 6.84 -12.70 18.81
N ALA A 153 7.42 -12.10 19.83
CA ALA A 153 8.54 -12.74 20.53
C ALA A 153 8.51 -12.45 22.03
#